data_9a71455f4c698f634e6e3e0413ea992e
#
_entry.id   9a71455f4c698f634e6e3e0413ea992e
#
_cell.length_a   1.000
_cell.length_b   1.000
_cell.length_c   1.000
_cell.angle_alpha   90.00
_cell.angle_beta   90.00
_cell.angle_gamma   90.00
#
_symmetry.space_group_name_H-M   'P 1'
#
loop_
_entity.id
_entity.type
_entity.pdbx_description
1 polymer ?
#
loop_
_entity_poly.entity_id
_entity_poly.type
_entity_poly.pdbx_seq_one_letter_code
_entity_poly.pdbx_strand_id
1 'polypeptide(L)'
;MATNTAASFTNHTGNGTAGPFNISFAYLAESEVDVRVDGVLKTITTHYTFNSPTQITFTSGNHPTNGTSIEFRRDTDISAKKVDFTDGSVLTETDLDSNSDQILFGLQEFVDIVTNDLVKRDGSQTFTGSIVFEGSSDDANETTLSV
;
A
#
# COMPACT_ATOMS: atom_id res chain seq x y z
N MET A 1 -7.66 4.46 24.38
CA MET A 1 -7.21 5.40 23.33
C MET A 1 -7.42 4.72 22.00
N ALA A 2 -8.29 5.26 21.14
CA ALA A 2 -8.38 4.79 19.78
C ALA A 2 -7.13 5.31 19.05
N THR A 3 -6.24 4.43 18.64
CA THR A 3 -5.17 4.73 17.70
C THR A 3 -5.84 4.95 16.34
N ASN A 4 -6.09 6.21 16.01
CA ASN A 4 -6.57 6.57 14.68
C ASN A 4 -5.37 6.60 13.73
N THR A 5 -4.88 5.43 13.36
CA THR A 5 -3.91 5.30 12.27
C THR A 5 -4.72 5.40 10.99
N ALA A 6 -4.54 6.49 10.24
CA ALA A 6 -5.10 6.58 8.89
C ALA A 6 -4.47 5.44 8.07
N ALA A 7 -5.27 4.52 7.59
CA ALA A 7 -4.80 3.41 6.77
C ALA A 7 -4.17 3.95 5.47
N SER A 8 -3.05 3.35 5.05
CA SER A 8 -2.41 3.64 3.77
C SER A 8 -2.98 2.82 2.60
N PHE A 9 -4.06 2.10 2.82
CA PHE A 9 -4.69 1.26 1.82
C PHE A 9 -6.22 1.27 1.92
N THR A 10 -6.87 0.90 0.81
CA THR A 10 -8.34 0.69 0.71
C THR A 10 -8.62 -0.58 -0.07
N ASN A 11 -9.48 -1.43 0.46
CA ASN A 11 -9.90 -2.65 -0.20
C ASN A 11 -11.32 -2.54 -0.75
N HIS A 12 -11.54 -3.08 -1.94
CA HIS A 12 -12.83 -3.22 -2.58
C HIS A 12 -13.03 -4.63 -3.12
N THR A 13 -14.27 -4.95 -3.45
CA THR A 13 -14.61 -6.16 -4.18
C THR A 13 -15.12 -5.77 -5.56
N GLY A 14 -14.59 -6.39 -6.59
CA GLY A 14 -15.05 -6.23 -7.97
C GLY A 14 -16.53 -6.60 -8.09
N ASN A 15 -17.24 -5.80 -8.87
CA ASN A 15 -18.68 -5.97 -9.12
C ASN A 15 -19.02 -6.10 -10.62
N GLY A 16 -18.02 -6.29 -11.47
CA GLY A 16 -18.16 -6.38 -12.92
C GLY A 16 -18.33 -5.03 -13.62
N THR A 17 -18.25 -3.92 -12.89
CA THR A 17 -18.34 -2.56 -13.46
C THR A 17 -16.98 -1.87 -13.50
N ALA A 18 -16.89 -0.79 -14.28
CA ALA A 18 -15.69 0.05 -14.32
C ALA A 18 -15.41 0.80 -13.00
N GLY A 19 -16.37 0.94 -12.14
CA GLY A 19 -16.33 1.80 -10.96
C GLY A 19 -17.36 2.93 -11.04
N PRO A 20 -17.17 4.09 -10.35
CA PRO A 20 -15.95 4.47 -9.65
C PRO A 20 -15.72 3.73 -8.33
N PHE A 21 -14.45 3.55 -7.96
CA PHE A 21 -14.03 3.01 -6.68
C PHE A 21 -13.34 4.10 -5.87
N ASN A 22 -13.67 4.22 -4.58
CA ASN A 22 -13.18 5.31 -3.73
C ASN A 22 -11.80 4.99 -3.13
N ILE A 23 -10.94 6.00 -3.07
CA ILE A 23 -9.70 5.99 -2.29
C ILE A 23 -10.00 6.65 -0.95
N SER A 24 -9.64 6.00 0.17
CA SER A 24 -9.93 6.50 1.54
C SER A 24 -8.73 7.15 2.22
N PHE A 25 -7.58 7.23 1.56
CA PHE A 25 -6.35 7.82 2.09
C PHE A 25 -5.88 9.00 1.22
N ALA A 26 -5.10 9.90 1.81
CA ALA A 26 -4.43 10.98 1.11
C ALA A 26 -3.10 10.49 0.49
N TYR A 27 -2.66 11.11 -0.59
CA TYR A 27 -1.41 10.82 -1.30
C TYR A 27 -0.86 12.12 -1.92
N LEU A 28 0.44 12.16 -2.26
CA LEU A 28 1.09 13.34 -2.80
C LEU A 28 1.04 13.40 -4.34
N ALA A 29 0.96 12.23 -4.99
CA ALA A 29 0.87 12.12 -6.44
C ALA A 29 0.08 10.86 -6.84
N GLU A 30 -0.64 10.91 -7.96
CA GLU A 30 -1.38 9.74 -8.50
C GLU A 30 -0.47 8.55 -8.82
N SER A 31 0.81 8.81 -9.13
CA SER A 31 1.82 7.79 -9.36
C SER A 31 2.25 7.05 -8.08
N GLU A 32 1.89 7.57 -6.91
CA GLU A 32 2.15 6.97 -5.60
C GLU A 32 0.96 6.13 -5.09
N VAL A 33 0.01 5.81 -5.98
CA VAL A 33 -1.12 4.93 -5.67
C VAL A 33 -1.02 3.66 -6.50
N ASP A 34 -0.64 2.59 -5.86
CA ASP A 34 -0.65 1.24 -6.41
C ASP A 34 -2.08 0.70 -6.46
N VAL A 35 -2.49 0.22 -7.63
CA VAL A 35 -3.78 -0.47 -7.83
C VAL A 35 -3.51 -1.92 -8.15
N ARG A 36 -4.00 -2.84 -7.33
CA ARG A 36 -3.87 -4.28 -7.51
C ARG A 36 -5.24 -4.92 -7.68
N VAL A 37 -5.33 -5.88 -8.60
CA VAL A 37 -6.53 -6.71 -8.78
C VAL A 37 -6.08 -8.17 -8.66
N ASP A 38 -6.61 -8.90 -7.68
CA ASP A 38 -6.16 -10.25 -7.29
C ASP A 38 -4.62 -10.32 -7.07
N GLY A 39 -4.07 -9.29 -6.40
CA GLY A 39 -2.63 -9.16 -6.14
C GLY A 39 -1.78 -8.69 -7.33
N VAL A 40 -2.36 -8.58 -8.53
CA VAL A 40 -1.63 -8.16 -9.75
C VAL A 40 -1.68 -6.65 -9.90
N LEU A 41 -0.50 -6.01 -9.90
CA LEU A 41 -0.36 -4.57 -10.09
C LEU A 41 -0.89 -4.13 -11.47
N LYS A 42 -1.67 -3.07 -11.49
CA LYS A 42 -2.27 -2.46 -12.68
C LYS A 42 -1.57 -1.13 -13.00
N THR A 43 -1.52 -0.79 -14.27
CA THR A 43 -0.84 0.41 -14.77
C THR A 43 -1.84 1.52 -14.98
N ILE A 44 -1.56 2.70 -14.44
CA ILE A 44 -2.32 3.93 -14.67
C ILE A 44 -2.41 4.24 -16.16
N THR A 45 -3.49 4.84 -16.60
CA THR A 45 -3.86 5.15 -17.99
C THR A 45 -4.15 3.95 -18.88
N THR A 46 -3.48 2.82 -18.66
CA THR A 46 -3.72 1.57 -19.41
C THR A 46 -4.90 0.80 -18.85
N HIS A 47 -4.90 0.54 -17.54
CA HIS A 47 -5.88 -0.31 -16.87
C HIS A 47 -6.92 0.50 -16.11
N TYR A 48 -6.56 1.68 -15.63
CA TYR A 48 -7.43 2.57 -14.86
C TYR A 48 -7.03 4.04 -15.03
N THR A 49 -7.93 4.94 -14.63
CA THR A 49 -7.71 6.39 -14.58
C THR A 49 -8.30 6.96 -13.29
N PHE A 50 -7.76 8.10 -12.85
CA PHE A 50 -8.36 8.87 -11.77
C PHE A 50 -9.46 9.76 -12.32
N ASN A 51 -10.66 9.66 -11.75
CA ASN A 51 -11.77 10.58 -12.06
C ASN A 51 -11.71 11.84 -11.21
N SER A 52 -11.14 11.69 -10.01
CA SER A 52 -10.90 12.73 -9.03
C SER A 52 -9.78 12.26 -8.10
N PRO A 53 -9.25 13.14 -7.23
CA PRO A 53 -8.25 12.73 -6.23
C PRO A 53 -8.70 11.62 -5.28
N THR A 54 -9.97 11.29 -5.25
CA THR A 54 -10.54 10.26 -4.35
C THR A 54 -11.21 9.11 -5.08
N GLN A 55 -11.12 9.03 -6.43
CA GLN A 55 -11.84 8.02 -7.19
C GLN A 55 -11.06 7.51 -8.40
N ILE A 56 -11.09 6.20 -8.59
CA ILE A 56 -10.52 5.49 -9.74
C ILE A 56 -11.62 4.81 -10.53
N THR A 57 -11.49 4.84 -11.87
CA THR A 57 -12.32 4.08 -12.80
C THR A 57 -11.44 3.21 -13.70
N PHE A 58 -11.81 1.94 -13.84
CA PHE A 58 -11.11 1.03 -14.76
C PHE A 58 -11.47 1.31 -16.21
N THR A 59 -10.49 1.20 -17.09
CA THR A 59 -10.69 1.39 -18.53
C THR A 59 -11.50 0.24 -19.14
N SER A 60 -12.03 0.46 -20.33
CA SER A 60 -12.80 -0.57 -21.06
C SER A 60 -11.97 -1.85 -21.25
N GLY A 61 -12.59 -2.99 -20.95
CA GLY A 61 -11.93 -4.29 -21.01
C GLY A 61 -11.09 -4.67 -19.78
N ASN A 62 -10.91 -3.75 -18.81
CA ASN A 62 -10.14 -4.00 -17.57
C ASN A 62 -11.02 -3.98 -16.32
N HIS A 63 -12.33 -4.05 -16.48
CA HIS A 63 -13.27 -4.03 -15.34
C HIS A 63 -13.03 -5.24 -14.44
N PRO A 64 -12.83 -5.04 -13.13
CA PRO A 64 -12.69 -6.14 -12.18
C PRO A 64 -13.97 -6.98 -12.16
N THR A 65 -13.85 -8.27 -12.39
CA THR A 65 -15.00 -9.19 -12.39
C THR A 65 -15.61 -9.29 -10.99
N ASN A 66 -16.85 -9.76 -10.94
CA ASN A 66 -17.55 -9.91 -9.67
C ASN A 66 -16.79 -10.86 -8.73
N GLY A 67 -16.55 -10.40 -7.51
CA GLY A 67 -15.84 -11.18 -6.49
C GLY A 67 -14.30 -11.02 -6.48
N THR A 68 -13.70 -10.33 -7.46
CA THR A 68 -12.25 -10.04 -7.50
C THR A 68 -11.85 -9.16 -6.32
N SER A 69 -10.69 -9.41 -5.73
CA SER A 69 -10.10 -8.50 -4.75
C SER A 69 -9.47 -7.30 -5.44
N ILE A 70 -9.81 -6.09 -5.01
CA ILE A 70 -9.20 -4.85 -5.48
C ILE A 70 -8.56 -4.18 -4.27
N GLU A 71 -7.26 -3.89 -4.36
CA GLU A 71 -6.52 -3.14 -3.35
C GLU A 71 -5.96 -1.87 -3.96
N PHE A 72 -6.20 -0.74 -3.31
CA PHE A 72 -5.48 0.51 -3.52
C PHE A 72 -4.54 0.71 -2.35
N ARG A 73 -3.26 0.89 -2.62
CA ARG A 73 -2.24 1.08 -1.59
C ARG A 73 -1.40 2.29 -1.95
N ARG A 74 -1.12 3.13 -0.97
CA ARG A 74 -0.16 4.22 -1.13
C ARG A 74 1.26 3.65 -1.09
N ASP A 75 2.10 4.13 -1.99
CA ASP A 75 3.53 3.84 -2.09
C ASP A 75 4.26 5.18 -2.25
N THR A 76 4.45 5.88 -1.14
CA THR A 76 5.05 7.21 -1.13
C THR A 76 6.52 7.13 -1.52
N ASP A 77 6.94 7.88 -2.53
CA ASP A 77 8.35 7.96 -2.91
C ASP A 77 9.16 8.66 -1.83
N ILE A 78 9.97 7.89 -1.11
CA ILE A 78 10.88 8.34 -0.06
C ILE A 78 12.35 8.29 -0.51
N SER A 79 12.62 8.07 -1.79
CA SER A 79 13.99 8.01 -2.34
C SER A 79 14.70 9.36 -2.32
N ALA A 80 13.93 10.45 -2.34
CA ALA A 80 14.43 11.82 -2.22
C ALA A 80 13.42 12.70 -1.47
N LYS A 81 13.89 13.83 -0.96
CA LYS A 81 13.00 14.85 -0.36
C LYS A 81 12.03 15.38 -1.41
N LYS A 82 10.77 15.57 -1.05
CA LYS A 82 9.76 16.15 -1.93
C LYS A 82 10.08 17.60 -2.29
N VAL A 83 10.59 18.36 -1.32
CA VAL A 83 11.06 19.74 -1.50
C VAL A 83 12.47 19.88 -0.99
N ASP A 84 13.37 20.45 -1.79
CA ASP A 84 14.74 20.77 -1.41
C ASP A 84 14.89 22.30 -1.25
N PHE A 85 15.02 22.74 -0.02
CA PHE A 85 15.23 24.15 0.31
C PHE A 85 16.70 24.52 0.12
N THR A 86 16.96 25.59 -0.62
CA THR A 86 18.30 26.19 -0.76
C THR A 86 18.32 27.55 -0.10
N ASP A 87 19.52 28.08 0.19
CA ASP A 87 19.67 29.41 0.79
C ASP A 87 18.99 30.47 -0.09
N GLY A 88 18.13 31.27 0.56
CA GLY A 88 17.34 32.30 -0.12
C GLY A 88 16.01 31.82 -0.70
N SER A 89 15.65 30.55 -0.53
CA SER A 89 14.32 30.05 -0.92
C SER A 89 13.21 30.74 -0.13
N VAL A 90 12.09 31.04 -0.80
CA VAL A 90 10.87 31.46 -0.13
C VAL A 90 10.17 30.20 0.40
N LEU A 91 9.97 30.13 1.70
CA LEU A 91 9.20 29.05 2.32
C LEU A 91 7.72 29.28 2.05
N THR A 92 7.07 28.30 1.43
CA THR A 92 5.61 28.28 1.26
C THR A 92 4.95 27.25 2.18
N GLU A 93 3.69 27.47 2.54
CA GLU A 93 2.88 26.51 3.28
C GLU A 93 2.86 25.15 2.57
N THR A 94 2.62 25.16 1.24
CA THR A 94 2.56 23.95 0.41
C THR A 94 3.87 23.16 0.45
N ASP A 95 5.02 23.82 0.47
CA ASP A 95 6.32 23.15 0.53
C ASP A 95 6.54 22.46 1.88
N LEU A 96 6.15 23.16 2.97
CA LEU A 96 6.24 22.62 4.33
C LEU A 96 5.30 21.42 4.51
N ASP A 97 4.06 21.54 4.06
CA ASP A 97 3.07 20.47 4.12
C ASP A 97 3.51 19.26 3.29
N SER A 98 3.99 19.47 2.06
CA SER A 98 4.47 18.38 1.20
C SER A 98 5.63 17.60 1.83
N ASN A 99 6.59 18.26 2.48
CA ASN A 99 7.67 17.59 3.19
C ASN A 99 7.18 16.86 4.43
N SER A 100 6.27 17.45 5.19
CA SER A 100 5.67 16.85 6.39
C SER A 100 4.84 15.63 6.03
N ASP A 101 4.02 15.75 5.00
CA ASP A 101 3.16 14.67 4.51
C ASP A 101 3.97 13.50 3.95
N GLN A 102 5.08 13.75 3.23
CA GLN A 102 5.96 12.68 2.76
C GLN A 102 6.48 11.82 3.93
N ILE A 103 6.92 12.45 5.02
CA ILE A 103 7.41 11.73 6.21
C ILE A 103 6.25 11.00 6.90
N LEU A 104 5.13 11.67 7.09
CA LEU A 104 3.95 11.10 7.75
C LEU A 104 3.42 9.89 6.99
N PHE A 105 3.31 10.01 5.67
CA PHE A 105 2.79 8.94 4.81
C PHE A 105 3.72 7.73 4.79
N GLY A 106 5.03 7.94 4.66
CA GLY A 106 6.00 6.86 4.74
C GLY A 106 5.98 6.13 6.10
N LEU A 107 5.78 6.86 7.21
CA LEU A 107 5.62 6.26 8.53
C LEU A 107 4.31 5.45 8.66
N GLN A 108 3.20 5.95 8.11
CA GLN A 108 1.93 5.23 8.11
C GLN A 108 2.04 3.91 7.33
N GLU A 109 2.66 3.94 6.14
CA GLU A 109 2.92 2.75 5.34
C GLU A 109 3.79 1.73 6.06
N PHE A 110 4.87 2.20 6.71
CA PHE A 110 5.71 1.33 7.54
C PHE A 110 4.92 0.68 8.68
N VAL A 111 4.07 1.44 9.39
CA VAL A 111 3.21 0.90 10.43
C VAL A 111 2.22 -0.14 9.88
N ASP A 112 1.61 0.13 8.72
CA ASP A 112 0.69 -0.82 8.09
C ASP A 112 1.40 -2.12 7.69
N ILE A 113 2.62 -2.05 7.14
CA ILE A 113 3.44 -3.24 6.84
C ILE A 113 3.75 -4.03 8.11
N VAL A 114 4.22 -3.34 9.17
CA VAL A 114 4.59 -4.01 10.42
C VAL A 114 3.37 -4.65 11.11
N THR A 115 2.21 -4.02 11.01
CA THR A 115 1.00 -4.51 11.70
C THR A 115 0.22 -5.55 10.92
N ASN A 116 0.26 -5.51 9.60
CA ASN A 116 -0.58 -6.35 8.75
C ASN A 116 0.20 -7.42 7.96
N ASP A 117 1.42 -7.10 7.50
CA ASP A 117 2.15 -7.95 6.56
C ASP A 117 3.32 -8.72 7.22
N LEU A 118 3.86 -8.23 8.34
CA LEU A 118 4.95 -8.92 9.03
C LEU A 118 4.43 -9.93 10.06
N VAL A 119 5.21 -10.99 10.23
CA VAL A 119 4.95 -12.01 11.26
C VAL A 119 5.00 -11.41 12.65
N LYS A 120 3.88 -11.41 13.34
CA LYS A 120 3.81 -10.91 14.71
C LYS A 120 4.40 -11.92 15.68
N ARG A 121 5.30 -11.43 16.51
CA ARG A 121 5.99 -12.22 17.54
C ARG A 121 5.06 -12.75 18.65
N ASP A 122 3.85 -12.19 18.76
CA ASP A 122 2.81 -12.60 19.72
C ASP A 122 1.99 -13.82 19.28
N GLY A 123 2.27 -14.36 18.08
CA GLY A 123 1.55 -15.51 17.53
C GLY A 123 0.13 -15.21 17.03
N SER A 124 -0.27 -13.94 16.96
CA SER A 124 -1.61 -13.55 16.50
C SER A 124 -1.85 -13.70 15.00
N GLN A 125 -0.81 -14.02 14.23
CA GLN A 125 -0.90 -14.29 12.81
C GLN A 125 -0.99 -15.78 12.52
N THR A 126 -1.94 -16.15 11.66
CA THR A 126 -2.07 -17.51 11.13
C THR A 126 -1.36 -17.60 9.78
N PHE A 127 -0.40 -18.52 9.67
CA PHE A 127 0.21 -18.84 8.38
C PHE A 127 -0.70 -19.81 7.62
N THR A 128 -1.16 -19.41 6.45
CA THR A 128 -2.02 -20.24 5.59
C THR A 128 -1.26 -20.97 4.48
N GLY A 129 0.07 -20.94 4.49
CA GLY A 129 0.94 -21.57 3.51
C GLY A 129 2.04 -22.43 4.15
N SER A 130 2.79 -23.16 3.32
CA SER A 130 3.99 -23.89 3.77
C SER A 130 5.08 -22.89 4.19
N ILE A 131 5.55 -23.06 5.44
CA ILE A 131 6.74 -22.35 5.91
C ILE A 131 7.91 -23.31 5.72
N VAL A 132 8.85 -22.92 4.87
CA VAL A 132 10.12 -23.65 4.70
C VAL A 132 11.16 -22.98 5.58
N PHE A 133 11.62 -23.69 6.60
CA PHE A 133 12.79 -23.28 7.35
C PHE A 133 14.02 -23.88 6.64
N GLU A 134 14.76 -23.06 5.93
CA GLU A 134 16.06 -23.49 5.42
C GLU A 134 17.05 -23.44 6.60
N GLY A 135 17.28 -24.61 7.21
CA GLY A 135 18.32 -24.76 8.22
C GLY A 135 19.70 -24.53 7.57
N SER A 136 20.60 -23.85 8.27
CA SER A 136 22.02 -23.86 7.93
C SER A 136 22.48 -25.33 7.89
N SER A 137 23.24 -25.71 6.86
CA SER A 137 23.68 -27.08 6.57
C SER A 137 24.60 -27.71 7.64
N ASP A 138 24.76 -27.09 8.78
CA ASP A 138 25.65 -27.51 9.86
C ASP A 138 24.94 -28.10 11.09
N ASP A 139 23.61 -28.20 11.09
CA ASP A 139 22.89 -28.72 12.25
C ASP A 139 22.17 -30.04 11.94
N ALA A 140 22.77 -31.14 12.40
CA ALA A 140 22.22 -32.51 12.29
C ALA A 140 20.99 -32.75 13.21
N ASN A 141 20.29 -31.70 13.64
CA ASN A 141 19.13 -31.80 14.50
C ASN A 141 17.90 -31.17 13.85
N GLU A 142 17.34 -31.85 12.84
CA GLU A 142 16.02 -31.52 12.30
C GLU A 142 14.95 -31.79 13.37
N THR A 143 14.51 -30.76 14.06
CA THR A 143 13.30 -30.85 14.86
C THR A 143 12.11 -30.57 13.97
N THR A 144 11.48 -31.63 13.46
CA THR A 144 10.17 -31.53 12.80
C THR A 144 9.12 -31.14 13.82
N LEU A 145 8.64 -29.89 13.76
CA LEU A 145 7.43 -29.49 14.47
C LEU A 145 6.23 -30.07 13.71
N SER A 146 5.67 -31.15 14.24
CA SER A 146 4.34 -31.63 13.83
C SER A 146 3.29 -30.83 14.60
N VAL A 147 2.41 -30.15 13.87
CA VAL A 147 1.19 -29.51 14.40
C VAL A 147 0.02 -30.41 14.11
#